data_230342cb8b2c89c4e523cfc3f728bcf2
#
_entry.id   230342cb8b2c89c4e523cfc3f728bcf2
#
_cell.length_a   1.000
_cell.length_b   1.000
_cell.length_c   1.000
_cell.angle_alpha   90.00
_cell.angle_beta   90.00
_cell.angle_gamma   90.00
#
_symmetry.space_group_name_H-M   'P 1'
#
loop_
_entity.id
_entity.type
_entity.pdbx_description
1 polymer ?
#
loop_
_entity_poly.entity_id
_entity_poly.type
_entity_poly.pdbx_seq_one_letter_code
_entity_poly.pdbx_strand_id
1 'polypeptide(L)'
;MFTIETSRMVGRSDMIVEDGLLKGAQQPDGILDIFSLKPSTGRESAFWFYDKENPDAKICHVGITWQRGRIEVSYGTEIPYRRKGFMQEALVAFLEWFTTNTSENILWGLPSSDESTHILEKCGFKYYGPFEEDHSCSWYVYEMHRQ
;
A
#
# COMPACT_ATOMS: atom_id res chain seq x y z
N MET A 1 -15.68 6.00 1.95
CA MET A 1 -15.05 5.14 0.91
C MET A 1 -14.22 5.97 -0.04
N PHE A 2 -13.01 5.55 -0.32
CA PHE A 2 -12.17 6.18 -1.34
C PHE A 2 -12.14 5.34 -2.60
N THR A 3 -11.95 6.02 -3.74
CA THR A 3 -11.87 5.38 -5.03
C THR A 3 -10.64 5.92 -5.76
N ILE A 4 -9.88 5.03 -6.38
CA ILE A 4 -8.76 5.38 -7.23
C ILE A 4 -9.04 4.82 -8.62
N GLU A 5 -8.96 5.67 -9.64
CA GLU A 5 -9.14 5.23 -11.00
C GLU A 5 -7.82 5.23 -11.74
N THR A 6 -7.49 4.14 -12.42
CA THR A 6 -6.34 4.05 -13.29
C THR A 6 -6.81 3.82 -14.73
N SER A 7 -5.88 3.63 -15.65
CA SER A 7 -6.26 3.41 -17.05
C SER A 7 -7.06 2.12 -17.24
N ARG A 8 -6.77 1.07 -16.47
CA ARG A 8 -7.42 -0.24 -16.65
C ARG A 8 -8.24 -0.71 -15.46
N MET A 9 -8.16 0.00 -14.31
CA MET A 9 -8.73 -0.49 -13.05
C MET A 9 -9.45 0.59 -12.28
N VAL A 10 -10.31 0.15 -11.36
CA VAL A 10 -10.89 0.99 -10.32
C VAL A 10 -10.57 0.37 -8.97
N GLY A 11 -9.87 1.11 -8.12
CA GLY A 11 -9.57 0.71 -6.76
C GLY A 11 -10.58 1.28 -5.78
N ARG A 12 -10.99 0.50 -4.81
CA ARG A 12 -11.95 0.91 -3.76
C ARG A 12 -11.41 0.55 -2.40
N SER A 13 -11.64 1.43 -1.44
CA SER A 13 -11.17 1.22 -0.08
C SER A 13 -12.15 1.78 0.94
N ASP A 14 -12.18 1.14 2.11
CA ASP A 14 -12.90 1.62 3.28
C ASP A 14 -12.03 2.44 4.22
N MET A 15 -10.80 2.75 3.81
CA MET A 15 -9.93 3.63 4.59
C MET A 15 -10.57 4.99 4.82
N ILE A 16 -10.28 5.57 5.98
CA ILE A 16 -10.77 6.89 6.36
C ILE A 16 -9.57 7.78 6.66
N VAL A 17 -9.62 9.02 6.15
CA VAL A 17 -8.57 10.01 6.46
C VAL A 17 -9.23 11.17 7.19
N GLU A 18 -8.69 11.52 8.37
CA GLU A 18 -9.11 12.65 9.16
C GLU A 18 -7.87 13.44 9.60
N ASP A 19 -7.89 14.75 9.35
CA ASP A 19 -6.79 15.65 9.74
C ASP A 19 -5.42 15.17 9.21
N GLY A 20 -5.40 14.57 8.02
CA GLY A 20 -4.18 14.05 7.42
C GLY A 20 -3.71 12.71 7.99
N LEU A 21 -4.43 12.16 8.97
CA LEU A 21 -4.12 10.86 9.56
C LEU A 21 -4.99 9.78 8.95
N LEU A 22 -4.38 8.67 8.62
CA LEU A 22 -5.08 7.54 8.03
C LEU A 22 -5.69 6.68 9.13
N LYS A 23 -6.99 6.46 9.04
CA LYS A 23 -7.71 5.61 9.97
C LYS A 23 -7.87 4.22 9.37
N GLY A 24 -7.78 3.20 10.20
CA GLY A 24 -8.02 1.83 9.77
C GLY A 24 -9.48 1.57 9.43
N ALA A 25 -9.76 0.37 8.93
CA ALA A 25 -11.13 -0.07 8.68
C ALA A 25 -11.93 -0.04 9.98
N GLN A 26 -13.25 0.14 9.84
CA GLN A 26 -14.11 0.19 11.00
C GLN A 26 -14.01 -1.09 11.83
N GLN A 27 -13.82 -0.91 13.13
CA GLN A 27 -13.76 -2.01 14.09
C GLN A 27 -15.05 -2.05 14.91
N PRO A 28 -15.32 -3.17 15.61
CA PRO A 28 -16.51 -3.25 16.48
C PRO A 28 -16.60 -2.14 17.52
N ASP A 29 -15.46 -1.61 17.96
CA ASP A 29 -15.36 -0.53 18.94
C ASP A 29 -15.16 0.84 18.30
N GLY A 30 -15.29 0.95 16.98
CA GLY A 30 -15.19 2.22 16.25
C GLY A 30 -14.08 2.24 15.22
N ILE A 31 -13.65 3.46 14.87
CA ILE A 31 -12.61 3.71 13.89
C ILE A 31 -11.28 3.85 14.62
N LEU A 32 -10.29 3.09 14.21
CA LEU A 32 -8.96 3.16 14.79
C LEU A 32 -8.04 4.02 13.95
N ASP A 33 -7.31 4.90 14.63
CA ASP A 33 -6.22 5.66 14.01
C ASP A 33 -5.08 4.70 13.74
N ILE A 34 -4.66 4.60 12.49
CA ILE A 34 -3.63 3.64 12.11
C ILE A 34 -2.29 3.94 12.77
N PHE A 35 -2.03 5.21 13.11
CA PHE A 35 -0.78 5.62 13.73
C PHE A 35 -0.78 5.40 15.24
N SER A 36 -1.95 5.21 15.84
CA SER A 36 -2.07 4.85 17.25
C SER A 36 -2.17 3.35 17.45
N LEU A 37 -2.26 2.55 16.39
CA LEU A 37 -2.27 1.11 16.48
C LEU A 37 -0.91 0.61 16.92
N LYS A 38 -0.92 -0.39 17.77
CA LYS A 38 0.33 -1.04 18.14
C LYS A 38 0.78 -1.97 17.02
N PRO A 39 2.10 -2.11 16.79
CA PRO A 39 2.61 -2.98 15.73
C PRO A 39 2.04 -4.39 15.74
N SER A 40 1.78 -4.92 16.93
CA SER A 40 1.27 -6.28 17.08
C SER A 40 -0.16 -6.48 16.60
N THR A 41 -0.89 -5.41 16.27
CA THR A 41 -2.27 -5.57 15.82
C THR A 41 -2.39 -6.17 14.42
N GLY A 42 -1.35 -5.98 13.59
CA GLY A 42 -1.36 -6.47 12.21
C GLY A 42 -2.53 -5.95 11.38
N ARG A 43 -3.08 -4.82 11.73
CA ARG A 43 -4.23 -4.27 11.02
C ARG A 43 -3.80 -3.71 9.67
N GLU A 44 -4.60 -4.01 8.66
CA GLU A 44 -4.32 -3.63 7.30
C GLU A 44 -5.47 -2.81 6.74
N SER A 45 -5.12 -1.76 6.01
CA SER A 45 -6.07 -0.97 5.22
C SER A 45 -5.63 -1.03 3.76
N ALA A 46 -6.53 -1.37 2.86
CA ALA A 46 -6.18 -1.66 1.49
C ALA A 46 -7.18 -1.11 0.49
N PHE A 47 -6.66 -0.82 -0.70
CA PHE A 47 -7.46 -0.65 -1.90
C PHE A 47 -7.47 -1.99 -2.64
N TRP A 48 -8.66 -2.43 -3.01
CA TRP A 48 -8.84 -3.56 -3.92
C TRP A 48 -9.14 -3.01 -5.31
N PHE A 49 -8.39 -3.43 -6.29
CA PHE A 49 -8.50 -2.95 -7.67
C PHE A 49 -9.23 -3.96 -8.52
N TYR A 50 -10.21 -3.47 -9.26
CA TYR A 50 -11.10 -4.27 -10.11
C TYR A 50 -10.91 -3.85 -11.56
N ASP A 51 -11.17 -4.80 -12.47
CA ASP A 51 -11.09 -4.55 -13.91
C ASP A 51 -12.22 -3.60 -14.33
N LYS A 52 -11.89 -2.55 -15.07
CA LYS A 52 -12.90 -1.63 -15.60
C LYS A 52 -13.89 -2.31 -16.54
N GLU A 53 -13.43 -3.32 -17.27
CA GLU A 53 -14.26 -4.06 -18.22
C GLU A 53 -15.09 -5.15 -17.56
N ASN A 54 -14.70 -5.58 -16.35
CA ASN A 54 -15.42 -6.57 -15.57
C ASN A 54 -15.34 -6.19 -14.09
N PRO A 55 -16.26 -5.33 -13.61
CA PRO A 55 -16.16 -4.76 -12.26
C PRO A 55 -16.20 -5.75 -11.10
N ASP A 56 -16.56 -7.01 -11.35
CA ASP A 56 -16.53 -8.04 -10.31
C ASP A 56 -15.20 -8.78 -10.25
N ALA A 57 -14.33 -8.57 -11.22
CA ALA A 57 -13.05 -9.26 -11.27
C ALA A 57 -11.98 -8.49 -10.49
N LYS A 58 -11.54 -9.06 -9.37
CA LYS A 58 -10.43 -8.53 -8.59
C LYS A 58 -9.13 -8.80 -9.33
N ILE A 59 -8.32 -7.77 -9.50
CA ILE A 59 -7.03 -7.88 -10.15
C ILE A 59 -5.90 -7.90 -9.13
N CYS A 60 -5.88 -6.92 -8.23
CA CYS A 60 -4.81 -6.78 -7.25
C CYS A 60 -5.26 -5.94 -6.07
N HIS A 61 -4.41 -5.89 -5.05
CA HIS A 61 -4.63 -5.00 -3.91
C HIS A 61 -3.34 -4.27 -3.57
N VAL A 62 -3.49 -3.07 -3.03
CA VAL A 62 -2.39 -2.29 -2.45
C VAL A 62 -2.91 -1.67 -1.17
N GLY A 63 -2.16 -1.83 -0.11
CA GLY A 63 -2.55 -1.28 1.17
C GLY A 63 -1.38 -1.01 2.07
N ILE A 64 -1.68 -0.73 3.31
CA ILE A 64 -0.67 -0.47 4.32
C ILE A 64 -0.95 -1.29 5.56
N THR A 65 0.12 -1.62 6.26
CA THR A 65 0.09 -2.33 7.53
C THR A 65 0.99 -1.58 8.51
N TRP A 66 0.49 -1.38 9.72
CA TRP A 66 1.32 -0.81 10.78
C TRP A 66 2.00 -1.95 11.53
N GLN A 67 3.31 -2.09 11.33
CA GLN A 67 4.12 -3.14 11.96
C GLN A 67 5.50 -2.60 12.28
N ARG A 68 6.12 -3.15 13.31
CA ARG A 68 7.53 -2.89 13.66
C ARG A 68 7.84 -1.40 13.80
N GLY A 69 6.84 -0.60 14.19
CA GLY A 69 7.00 0.85 14.29
C GLY A 69 7.06 1.57 12.95
N ARG A 70 6.67 0.89 11.86
CA ARG A 70 6.71 1.45 10.50
C ARG A 70 5.38 1.24 9.80
N ILE A 71 5.06 2.14 8.87
CA ILE A 71 3.95 1.96 7.95
C ILE A 71 4.52 1.25 6.74
N GLU A 72 4.10 0.01 6.52
CA GLU A 72 4.59 -0.83 5.44
C GLU A 72 3.55 -0.97 4.35
N VAL A 73 3.97 -0.82 3.10
CA VAL A 73 3.11 -1.11 1.96
C VAL A 73 2.97 -2.62 1.82
N SER A 74 1.75 -3.09 1.57
CA SER A 74 1.47 -4.48 1.23
C SER A 74 0.75 -4.52 -0.11
N TYR A 75 1.03 -5.53 -0.90
CA TYR A 75 0.45 -5.64 -2.23
C TYR A 75 0.51 -7.06 -2.75
N GLY A 76 -0.39 -7.36 -3.67
CA GLY A 76 -0.42 -8.66 -4.32
C GLY A 76 -1.32 -8.62 -5.54
N THR A 77 -0.99 -9.43 -6.54
CA THR A 77 -1.75 -9.55 -7.78
C THR A 77 -2.32 -10.94 -7.91
N GLU A 78 -3.60 -11.03 -8.28
CA GLU A 78 -4.24 -12.31 -8.55
C GLU A 78 -3.53 -13.02 -9.71
N ILE A 79 -3.41 -14.33 -9.61
CA ILE A 79 -2.59 -15.13 -10.54
C ILE A 79 -2.88 -14.85 -12.02
N PRO A 80 -4.15 -14.79 -12.48
CA PRO A 80 -4.44 -14.56 -13.90
C PRO A 80 -3.95 -13.22 -14.44
N TYR A 81 -3.66 -12.26 -13.55
CA TYR A 81 -3.32 -10.89 -13.92
C TYR A 81 -1.84 -10.55 -13.72
N ARG A 82 -1.03 -11.52 -13.29
CA ARG A 82 0.39 -11.29 -13.05
C ARG A 82 1.16 -11.05 -14.34
N ARG A 83 2.25 -10.28 -14.23
CA ARG A 83 3.18 -9.98 -15.33
C ARG A 83 2.56 -9.18 -16.47
N LYS A 84 1.54 -8.38 -16.15
CA LYS A 84 0.86 -7.53 -17.14
C LYS A 84 0.92 -6.05 -16.78
N GLY A 85 1.74 -5.70 -15.79
CA GLY A 85 1.92 -4.31 -15.36
C GLY A 85 0.85 -3.75 -14.44
N PHE A 86 -0.12 -4.56 -14.02
CA PHE A 86 -1.21 -4.09 -13.18
C PHE A 86 -0.72 -3.60 -11.82
N MET A 87 0.20 -4.32 -11.18
CA MET A 87 0.68 -3.93 -9.85
C MET A 87 1.42 -2.59 -9.89
N GLN A 88 2.26 -2.37 -10.89
CA GLN A 88 2.95 -1.10 -11.03
C GLN A 88 1.95 0.04 -11.23
N GLU A 89 0.95 -0.18 -12.06
CA GLU A 89 -0.12 0.80 -12.31
C GLU A 89 -0.88 1.13 -11.02
N ALA A 90 -1.26 0.10 -10.25
CA ALA A 90 -1.98 0.26 -8.99
C ALA A 90 -1.13 0.96 -7.93
N LEU A 91 0.13 0.54 -7.79
CA LEU A 91 1.01 1.09 -6.76
C LEU A 91 1.35 2.56 -7.02
N VAL A 92 1.62 2.94 -8.26
CA VAL A 92 1.84 4.34 -8.62
C VAL A 92 0.61 5.19 -8.26
N ALA A 93 -0.56 4.73 -8.59
CA ALA A 93 -1.81 5.43 -8.29
C ALA A 93 -2.05 5.52 -6.78
N PHE A 94 -1.74 4.45 -6.05
CA PHE A 94 -1.86 4.43 -4.60
C PHE A 94 -0.90 5.43 -3.94
N LEU A 95 0.33 5.49 -4.38
CA LEU A 95 1.33 6.41 -3.83
C LEU A 95 0.91 7.87 -4.03
N GLU A 96 0.34 8.18 -5.18
CA GLU A 96 -0.19 9.51 -5.46
C GLU A 96 -1.36 9.83 -4.54
N TRP A 97 -2.30 8.90 -4.39
CA TRP A 97 -3.42 9.06 -3.47
C TRP A 97 -2.93 9.24 -2.03
N PHE A 98 -1.98 8.42 -1.59
CA PHE A 98 -1.44 8.44 -0.23
C PHE A 98 -0.75 9.79 0.05
N THR A 99 0.03 10.27 -0.89
CA THR A 99 0.71 11.57 -0.76
C THR A 99 -0.29 12.71 -0.64
N THR A 100 -1.37 12.66 -1.43
CA THR A 100 -2.38 13.72 -1.45
C THR A 100 -3.26 13.71 -0.21
N ASN A 101 -3.59 12.54 0.31
CA ASN A 101 -4.62 12.39 1.34
C ASN A 101 -4.09 12.18 2.76
N THR A 102 -2.79 12.00 2.93
CA THR A 102 -2.19 11.85 4.26
C THR A 102 -1.08 12.87 4.49
N SER A 103 -0.69 13.03 5.75
CA SER A 103 0.44 13.89 6.12
C SER A 103 1.73 13.08 6.35
N GLU A 104 1.73 11.80 6.02
CA GLU A 104 2.88 10.94 6.19
C GLU A 104 4.01 11.32 5.24
N ASN A 105 5.25 11.13 5.68
CA ASN A 105 6.43 11.50 4.90
C ASN A 105 7.17 10.34 4.31
N ILE A 106 6.97 9.13 4.84
CA ILE A 106 7.73 7.96 4.42
C ILE A 106 6.84 6.72 4.46
N LEU A 107 7.03 5.85 3.48
CA LEU A 107 6.36 4.55 3.41
C LEU A 107 7.43 3.49 3.21
N TRP A 108 7.32 2.40 3.96
CA TRP A 108 8.31 1.33 3.97
C TRP A 108 7.84 0.15 3.15
N GLY A 109 8.78 -0.56 2.52
CA GLY A 109 8.52 -1.80 1.83
C GLY A 109 9.52 -2.86 2.22
N LEU A 110 9.03 -4.09 2.40
CA LEU A 110 9.87 -5.25 2.70
C LEU A 110 9.57 -6.32 1.66
N PRO A 111 10.18 -6.23 0.46
CA PRO A 111 9.88 -7.18 -0.60
C PRO A 111 10.41 -8.57 -0.28
N SER A 112 9.67 -9.60 -0.69
CA SER A 112 10.03 -10.99 -0.44
C SER A 112 10.56 -11.72 -1.67
N SER A 113 10.71 -11.03 -2.78
CA SER A 113 11.19 -11.62 -4.04
C SER A 113 11.85 -10.56 -4.90
N ASP A 114 12.61 -11.01 -5.89
CA ASP A 114 13.23 -10.09 -6.87
C ASP A 114 12.18 -9.35 -7.68
N GLU A 115 11.08 -10.02 -8.01
CA GLU A 115 9.98 -9.39 -8.72
C GLU A 115 9.35 -8.26 -7.90
N SER A 116 9.07 -8.50 -6.62
CA SER A 116 8.56 -7.48 -5.70
C SER A 116 9.52 -6.31 -5.55
N THR A 117 10.82 -6.60 -5.43
CA THR A 117 11.85 -5.58 -5.34
C THR A 117 11.85 -4.69 -6.58
N HIS A 118 11.77 -5.30 -7.75
CA HIS A 118 11.77 -4.59 -9.02
C HIS A 118 10.56 -3.65 -9.15
N ILE A 119 9.40 -4.12 -8.72
CA ILE A 119 8.18 -3.31 -8.71
C ILE A 119 8.36 -2.07 -7.82
N LEU A 120 8.88 -2.25 -6.61
CA LEU A 120 9.12 -1.14 -5.69
C LEU A 120 10.10 -0.12 -6.29
N GLU A 121 11.19 -0.60 -6.87
CA GLU A 121 12.18 0.28 -7.47
C GLU A 121 11.60 1.08 -8.63
N LYS A 122 10.80 0.45 -9.47
CA LYS A 122 10.12 1.14 -10.57
C LYS A 122 9.14 2.19 -10.10
N CYS A 123 8.57 2.02 -8.91
CA CYS A 123 7.63 2.97 -8.34
C CYS A 123 8.31 4.08 -7.53
N GLY A 124 9.63 4.09 -7.46
CA GLY A 124 10.38 5.16 -6.79
C GLY A 124 10.87 4.83 -5.39
N PHE A 125 10.70 3.60 -4.93
CA PHE A 125 11.29 3.17 -3.67
C PHE A 125 12.79 3.00 -3.83
N LYS A 126 13.51 3.30 -2.76
CA LYS A 126 14.98 3.19 -2.73
C LYS A 126 15.43 2.27 -1.62
N TYR A 127 16.50 1.55 -1.85
CA TYR A 127 17.11 0.69 -0.84
C TYR A 127 17.47 1.51 0.40
N TYR A 128 17.13 0.98 1.57
CA TYR A 128 17.44 1.61 2.85
C TYR A 128 18.49 0.83 3.63
N GLY A 129 18.30 -0.48 3.79
CA GLY A 129 19.21 -1.31 4.55
C GLY A 129 18.67 -2.71 4.79
N PRO A 130 19.45 -3.59 5.40
CA PRO A 130 19.01 -4.95 5.67
C PRO A 130 17.91 -4.99 6.72
N PHE A 131 17.03 -5.99 6.59
CA PHE A 131 16.00 -6.24 7.59
C PHE A 131 16.65 -6.80 8.86
N GLU A 132 16.31 -6.25 10.01
CA GLU A 132 16.95 -6.58 11.28
C GLU A 132 16.77 -8.04 11.70
N GLU A 133 15.62 -8.64 11.38
CA GLU A 133 15.28 -10.00 11.76
C GLU A 133 15.73 -11.05 10.75
N ASP A 134 16.02 -10.63 9.52
CA ASP A 134 16.45 -11.54 8.45
C ASP A 134 17.23 -10.75 7.40
N HIS A 135 18.56 -10.83 7.46
CA HIS A 135 19.44 -10.07 6.58
C HIS A 135 19.39 -10.50 5.11
N SER A 136 18.66 -11.58 4.79
CA SER A 136 18.42 -11.93 3.38
C SER A 136 17.34 -11.03 2.76
N CYS A 137 16.61 -10.29 3.58
CA CYS A 137 15.60 -9.31 3.14
C CYS A 137 16.12 -7.90 3.37
N SER A 138 15.57 -6.95 2.66
CA SER A 138 16.01 -5.55 2.73
C SER A 138 14.81 -4.61 2.79
N TRP A 139 14.98 -3.53 3.57
CA TRP A 139 14.03 -2.44 3.60
C TRP A 139 14.21 -1.54 2.40
N TYR A 140 13.09 -1.12 1.83
CA TYR A 140 13.01 -0.08 0.82
C TYR A 140 12.10 1.02 1.35
N VAL A 141 12.35 2.25 0.92
CA VAL A 141 11.58 3.41 1.38
C VAL A 141 11.13 4.27 0.22
N TYR A 142 9.95 4.83 0.35
CA TYR A 142 9.43 5.85 -0.54
C TYR A 142 9.21 7.12 0.28
N GLU A 143 9.83 8.20 -0.14
CA GLU A 143 9.68 9.50 0.51
C GLU A 143 8.67 10.34 -0.27
N MET A 144 7.67 10.87 0.46
CA MET A 144 6.65 11.70 -0.16
C MET A 144 7.21 13.06 -0.52
N HIS A 145 7.03 13.45 -1.78
CA HIS A 145 7.43 14.76 -2.26
C HIS A 145 6.24 15.70 -2.18
N ARG A 146 6.24 16.58 -1.18
CA ARG A 146 5.18 17.57 -0.97
C ARG A 146 5.69 18.95 -1.31
N GLN A 147 4.79 19.75 -1.85
CA GLN A 147 5.08 21.15 -2.11
C GLN A 147 4.58 22.04 -0.99
#